data_c3f58d143d6293d1a41a2323bec7a1d5
#
_entry.id   c3f58d143d6293d1a41a2323bec7a1d5
#
_cell.length_a   1.000
_cell.length_b   1.000
_cell.length_c   1.000
_cell.angle_alpha   90.00
_cell.angle_beta   90.00
_cell.angle_gamma   90.00
#
_symmetry.space_group_name_H-M   'P 1'
#
loop_
_entity.id
_entity.type
_entity.pdbx_description
1 polymer ?
#
loop_
_entity_poly.entity_id
_entity_poly.type
_entity_poly.pdbx_seq_one_letter_code
_entity_poly.pdbx_strand_id
1 'polypeptide(L)'
;MGLPIITHYENRQQFLSSLENNPGLIFVKFGAEWCEPCKLIEDDVSRHFLSMPDNVQCAIIDVDNSLDVYAFLKSKKITQGIPTIICYNKGNTHYAPDDVFSGTDKNQLAQFFKRCLDEL
;
A
#
# COMPACT_ATOMS: atom_id res chain seq x y z
N MET A 1 12.75 13.67 -4.97
CA MET A 1 12.29 13.66 -3.58
C MET A 1 10.79 13.37 -3.57
N GLY A 2 10.36 12.40 -2.79
CA GLY A 2 8.97 11.97 -2.78
C GLY A 2 8.11 12.68 -1.73
N LEU A 3 6.83 12.38 -1.75
CA LEU A 3 5.90 12.85 -0.72
C LEU A 3 6.18 12.15 0.61
N PRO A 4 5.84 12.78 1.74
CA PRO A 4 5.96 12.11 3.04
C PRO A 4 5.15 10.82 3.09
N ILE A 5 5.70 9.80 3.72
CA ILE A 5 5.03 8.51 3.85
C ILE A 5 3.94 8.60 4.92
N ILE A 6 2.73 8.19 4.57
CA ILE A 6 1.62 8.11 5.52
C ILE A 6 1.83 6.85 6.38
N THR A 7 1.67 6.99 7.71
CA THR A 7 1.87 5.88 8.62
C THR A 7 0.61 5.49 9.39
N HIS A 8 -0.50 6.21 9.20
CA HIS A 8 -1.72 5.96 9.95
C HIS A 8 -2.96 6.48 9.22
N TYR A 9 -4.06 5.72 9.30
CA TYR A 9 -5.40 6.17 8.95
C TYR A 9 -6.29 6.00 10.17
N GLU A 10 -7.03 7.04 10.51
CA GLU A 10 -7.93 7.02 11.67
C GLU A 10 -9.05 5.98 11.52
N ASN A 11 -9.60 5.87 10.30
CA ASN A 11 -10.71 4.99 9.99
C ASN A 11 -10.79 4.77 8.49
N ARG A 12 -11.73 3.89 8.07
CA ARG A 12 -11.95 3.59 6.67
C ARG A 12 -12.39 4.80 5.86
N GLN A 13 -13.13 5.73 6.46
CA GLN A 13 -13.58 6.94 5.78
C GLN A 13 -12.40 7.83 5.40
N GLN A 14 -11.44 8.01 6.30
CA GLN A 14 -10.24 8.78 6.00
C GLN A 14 -9.43 8.13 4.87
N PHE A 15 -9.28 6.81 4.93
CA PHE A 15 -8.60 6.07 3.86
C PHE A 15 -9.30 6.27 2.51
N LEU A 16 -10.61 6.05 2.46
CA LEU A 16 -11.37 6.18 1.20
C LEU A 16 -11.34 7.62 0.68
N SER A 17 -11.40 8.62 1.57
CA SER A 17 -11.29 10.03 1.18
C SER A 17 -9.93 10.33 0.56
N SER A 18 -8.86 9.67 1.03
CA SER A 18 -7.52 9.89 0.48
C SER A 18 -7.42 9.47 -0.98
N LEU A 19 -8.24 8.52 -1.43
CA LEU A 19 -8.25 8.07 -2.81
C LEU A 19 -8.73 9.17 -3.77
N GLU A 20 -9.53 10.11 -3.29
CA GLU A 20 -10.02 11.25 -4.08
C GLU A 20 -8.91 12.27 -4.36
N ASN A 21 -7.85 12.26 -3.55
CA ASN A 21 -6.71 13.16 -3.66
C ASN A 21 -5.46 12.46 -4.20
N ASN A 22 -5.64 11.37 -4.94
CA ASN A 22 -4.55 10.60 -5.51
C ASN A 22 -3.78 11.44 -6.54
N PRO A 23 -2.47 11.69 -6.32
CA PRO A 23 -1.67 12.51 -7.23
C PRO A 23 -1.28 11.81 -8.54
N GLY A 24 -1.42 10.49 -8.58
CA GLY A 24 -1.07 9.64 -9.72
C GLY A 24 -1.18 8.18 -9.35
N LEU A 25 -0.46 7.77 -8.29
CA LEU A 25 -0.60 6.44 -7.68
C LEU A 25 -0.63 6.58 -6.17
N ILE A 26 -1.35 5.67 -5.52
CA ILE A 26 -1.29 5.46 -4.07
C ILE A 26 -0.92 4.01 -3.82
N PHE A 27 0.18 3.79 -3.09
CA PHE A 27 0.56 2.48 -2.58
C PHE A 27 0.27 2.42 -1.08
N VAL A 28 -0.34 1.34 -0.62
CA VAL A 28 -0.55 1.11 0.81
C VAL A 28 0.00 -0.27 1.17
N LYS A 29 1.02 -0.29 2.01
CA LYS A 29 1.60 -1.54 2.54
C LYS A 29 1.01 -1.82 3.91
N PHE A 30 0.50 -3.03 4.10
CA PHE A 30 0.03 -3.53 5.39
C PHE A 30 1.03 -4.51 5.97
N GLY A 31 1.39 -4.32 7.24
CA GLY A 31 2.32 -5.16 7.95
C GLY A 31 2.15 -5.02 9.46
N ALA A 32 3.05 -5.61 10.22
CA ALA A 32 3.08 -5.51 11.67
C ALA A 32 4.48 -5.82 12.19
N GLU A 33 4.83 -5.31 13.36
CA GLU A 33 6.14 -5.56 13.98
C GLU A 33 6.36 -7.06 14.24
N TRP A 34 5.31 -7.77 14.64
CA TRP A 34 5.39 -9.21 14.96
C TRP A 34 5.40 -10.11 13.72
N CYS A 35 5.26 -9.54 12.53
CA CYS A 35 5.15 -10.31 11.29
C CYS A 35 6.53 -10.60 10.72
N GLU A 36 7.01 -11.85 10.86
CA GLU A 36 8.31 -12.24 10.32
C GLU A 36 8.38 -12.17 8.78
N PRO A 37 7.36 -12.66 8.03
CA PRO A 37 7.39 -12.50 6.58
C PRO A 37 7.47 -11.03 6.12
N CYS A 38 6.87 -10.11 6.86
CA CYS A 38 6.93 -8.68 6.54
C CYS A 38 8.37 -8.16 6.56
N LYS A 39 9.19 -8.66 7.48
CA LYS A 39 10.58 -8.23 7.62
C LYS A 39 11.43 -8.64 6.42
N LEU A 40 11.07 -9.71 5.75
CA LEU A 40 11.83 -10.21 4.59
C LEU A 40 11.80 -9.24 3.41
N ILE A 41 10.76 -8.43 3.27
CA ILE A 41 10.63 -7.48 2.17
C ILE A 41 10.74 -6.02 2.60
N GLU A 42 10.95 -5.77 3.91
CA GLU A 42 10.93 -4.41 4.46
C GLU A 42 11.93 -3.49 3.79
N ASP A 43 13.18 -3.92 3.63
CA ASP A 43 14.22 -3.09 3.01
C ASP A 43 13.93 -2.83 1.53
N ASP A 44 13.45 -3.83 0.81
CA ASP A 44 13.12 -3.68 -0.61
C ASP A 44 11.96 -2.70 -0.80
N VAL A 45 10.92 -2.81 0.03
CA VAL A 45 9.78 -1.89 -0.03
C VAL A 45 10.23 -0.47 0.31
N SER A 46 11.05 -0.31 1.35
CA SER A 46 11.56 1.00 1.75
C SER A 46 12.36 1.66 0.62
N ARG A 47 13.22 0.90 -0.06
CA ARG A 47 13.97 1.43 -1.20
C ARG A 47 13.05 1.90 -2.31
N HIS A 48 12.04 1.11 -2.66
CA HIS A 48 11.07 1.51 -3.68
C HIS A 48 10.31 2.76 -3.27
N PHE A 49 9.81 2.81 -2.04
CA PHE A 49 9.00 3.93 -1.57
C PHE A 49 9.81 5.22 -1.51
N LEU A 50 11.06 5.15 -1.05
CA LEU A 50 11.91 6.34 -0.95
C LEU A 50 12.34 6.89 -2.31
N SER A 51 12.29 6.08 -3.35
CA SER A 51 12.67 6.50 -4.71
C SER A 51 11.48 6.97 -5.55
N MET A 52 10.28 7.00 -4.99
CA MET A 52 9.07 7.38 -5.75
C MET A 52 9.06 8.87 -6.09
N PRO A 53 8.52 9.24 -7.27
CA PRO A 53 8.35 10.65 -7.64
C PRO A 53 7.23 11.32 -6.84
N ASP A 54 7.08 12.65 -7.01
CA ASP A 54 6.12 13.44 -6.24
C ASP A 54 4.66 13.17 -6.59
N ASN A 55 4.39 12.46 -7.68
CA ASN A 55 3.03 12.04 -8.04
C ASN A 55 2.68 10.62 -7.56
N VAL A 56 3.45 10.09 -6.61
CA VAL A 56 3.16 8.80 -5.97
C VAL A 56 3.11 8.98 -4.47
N GLN A 57 1.97 8.66 -3.88
CA GLN A 57 1.78 8.68 -2.43
C GLN A 57 1.95 7.26 -1.91
N CYS A 58 2.82 7.08 -0.91
CA CYS A 58 3.04 5.80 -0.25
C CYS A 58 2.53 5.86 1.18
N ALA A 59 2.00 4.73 1.67
CA ALA A 59 1.60 4.56 3.05
C ALA A 59 2.14 3.22 3.58
N ILE A 60 2.68 3.24 4.78
CA ILE A 60 3.13 2.04 5.50
C ILE A 60 2.27 1.94 6.76
N ILE A 61 1.38 0.97 6.76
CA ILE A 61 0.32 0.85 7.76
C ILE A 61 0.55 -0.38 8.62
N ASP A 62 0.65 -0.16 9.93
CA ASP A 62 0.63 -1.23 10.91
C ASP A 62 -0.82 -1.62 11.17
N VAL A 63 -1.14 -2.90 10.97
CA VAL A 63 -2.53 -3.38 11.07
C VAL A 63 -3.09 -3.22 12.49
N ASP A 64 -2.23 -3.19 13.50
CA ASP A 64 -2.67 -3.01 14.88
C ASP A 64 -3.01 -1.55 15.19
N ASN A 65 -2.38 -0.60 14.48
CA ASN A 65 -2.60 0.83 14.68
C ASN A 65 -3.72 1.39 13.80
N SER A 66 -4.01 0.76 12.67
CA SER A 66 -5.06 1.18 11.74
C SER A 66 -6.02 0.02 11.49
N LEU A 67 -6.54 -0.51 12.59
CA LEU A 67 -7.33 -1.75 12.59
C LEU A 67 -8.60 -1.65 11.76
N ASP A 68 -9.29 -0.51 11.79
CA ASP A 68 -10.54 -0.34 11.06
C ASP A 68 -10.33 -0.46 9.55
N VAL A 69 -9.28 0.18 9.01
CA VAL A 69 -8.97 0.12 7.58
C VAL A 69 -8.63 -1.32 7.18
N TYR A 70 -7.75 -1.96 7.93
CA TYR A 70 -7.34 -3.32 7.62
C TYR A 70 -8.52 -4.31 7.69
N ALA A 71 -9.32 -4.22 8.75
CA ALA A 71 -10.49 -5.09 8.93
C ALA A 71 -11.51 -4.89 7.80
N PHE A 72 -11.73 -3.63 7.38
CA PHE A 72 -12.62 -3.32 6.27
C PHE A 72 -12.15 -4.00 4.98
N LEU A 73 -10.88 -3.80 4.61
CA LEU A 73 -10.33 -4.37 3.37
C LEU A 73 -10.29 -5.89 3.43
N LYS A 74 -10.00 -6.46 4.60
CA LYS A 74 -10.03 -7.91 4.80
C LYS A 74 -11.44 -8.47 4.61
N SER A 75 -12.46 -7.77 5.13
CA SER A 75 -13.87 -8.17 4.95
C SER A 75 -14.27 -8.16 3.48
N LYS A 76 -13.64 -7.32 2.65
CA LYS A 76 -13.85 -7.26 1.21
C LYS A 76 -12.93 -8.20 0.44
N LYS A 77 -12.14 -9.01 1.13
CA LYS A 77 -11.19 -9.98 0.57
C LYS A 77 -10.07 -9.34 -0.27
N ILE A 78 -9.78 -8.06 -0.02
CA ILE A 78 -8.69 -7.35 -0.67
C ILE A 78 -7.35 -7.74 -0.02
N THR A 79 -7.32 -7.77 1.32
CA THR A 79 -6.15 -8.19 2.09
C THR A 79 -6.48 -9.49 2.80
N GLN A 80 -5.74 -10.56 2.51
CA GLN A 80 -5.99 -11.88 3.13
C GLN A 80 -4.90 -12.26 4.11
N GLY A 81 -3.90 -11.42 4.26
CA GLY A 81 -2.79 -11.63 5.18
C GLY A 81 -1.78 -10.51 5.03
N ILE A 82 -0.69 -10.59 5.76
CA ILE A 82 0.41 -9.64 5.68
C ILE A 82 1.72 -10.39 5.42
N PRO A 83 2.68 -9.79 4.66
CA PRO A 83 2.58 -8.45 4.04
C PRO A 83 1.69 -8.44 2.80
N THR A 84 0.99 -7.35 2.61
CA THR A 84 0.21 -7.07 1.40
C THR A 84 0.42 -5.62 1.02
N ILE A 85 0.60 -5.34 -0.28
CA ILE A 85 0.70 -3.99 -0.82
C ILE A 85 -0.39 -3.84 -1.86
N ILE A 86 -1.18 -2.78 -1.75
CA ILE A 86 -2.22 -2.47 -2.73
C ILE A 86 -1.90 -1.17 -3.43
N CYS A 87 -2.33 -1.05 -4.69
CA CYS A 87 -2.06 0.11 -5.53
C CYS A 87 -3.35 0.62 -6.14
N TYR A 88 -3.54 1.95 -6.07
CA TYR A 88 -4.68 2.63 -6.68
C TYR A 88 -4.20 3.61 -7.73
N ASN A 89 -4.75 3.52 -8.94
CA ASN A 89 -4.51 4.48 -9.99
C ASN A 89 -5.33 5.75 -9.75
N LYS A 90 -4.85 6.89 -10.23
CA LYS A 90 -5.57 8.15 -10.14
C LYS A 90 -6.96 8.01 -10.79
N GLY A 91 -7.98 8.47 -10.09
CA GLY A 91 -9.36 8.36 -10.51
C GLY A 91 -10.11 7.17 -9.94
N ASN A 92 -9.39 6.18 -9.41
CA ASN A 92 -10.03 5.07 -8.71
C ASN A 92 -10.30 5.48 -7.26
N THR A 93 -11.56 5.75 -6.94
CA THR A 93 -12.00 6.10 -5.59
C THR A 93 -12.74 4.96 -4.90
N HIS A 94 -12.80 3.80 -5.55
CA HIS A 94 -13.41 2.59 -4.99
C HIS A 94 -12.41 1.86 -4.11
N TYR A 95 -12.91 1.10 -3.12
CA TYR A 95 -12.02 0.36 -2.21
C TYR A 95 -11.22 -0.74 -2.91
N ALA A 96 -11.70 -1.27 -4.04
CA ALA A 96 -10.98 -2.32 -4.78
C ALA A 96 -9.79 -1.70 -5.52
N PRO A 97 -8.56 -2.14 -5.21
CA PRO A 97 -7.36 -1.59 -5.83
C PRO A 97 -7.19 -2.07 -7.27
N ASP A 98 -6.33 -1.37 -8.01
CA ASP A 98 -5.99 -1.75 -9.38
C ASP A 98 -4.98 -2.89 -9.43
N ASP A 99 -4.15 -3.03 -8.41
CA ASP A 99 -3.17 -4.11 -8.33
C ASP A 99 -2.88 -4.45 -6.87
N VAL A 100 -2.50 -5.70 -6.63
CA VAL A 100 -2.21 -6.21 -5.27
C VAL A 100 -0.97 -7.09 -5.33
N PHE A 101 -0.10 -6.93 -4.35
CA PHE A 101 1.01 -7.83 -4.09
C PHE A 101 0.86 -8.42 -2.71
N SER A 102 1.04 -9.74 -2.57
CA SER A 102 1.08 -10.43 -1.28
C SER A 102 2.23 -11.43 -1.27
N GLY A 103 2.83 -11.63 -0.10
CA GLY A 103 3.89 -12.61 0.08
C GLY A 103 5.27 -11.99 0.17
N THR A 104 6.29 -12.79 -0.13
CA THR A 104 7.68 -12.43 0.11
C THR A 104 8.60 -12.62 -1.10
N ASP A 105 8.05 -12.97 -2.26
CA ASP A 105 8.83 -13.17 -3.47
C ASP A 105 9.32 -11.83 -4.01
N LYS A 106 10.64 -11.62 -3.99
CA LYS A 106 11.25 -10.34 -4.36
C LYS A 106 11.14 -10.04 -5.86
N ASN A 107 11.11 -11.07 -6.70
CA ASN A 107 10.91 -10.86 -8.14
C ASN A 107 9.49 -10.42 -8.43
N GLN A 108 8.50 -11.02 -7.79
CA GLN A 108 7.10 -10.61 -7.92
C GLN A 108 6.88 -9.20 -7.36
N LEU A 109 7.55 -8.86 -6.27
CA LEU A 109 7.50 -7.51 -5.70
C LEU A 109 8.00 -6.46 -6.70
N ALA A 110 9.16 -6.71 -7.32
CA ALA A 110 9.73 -5.81 -8.32
C ALA A 110 8.81 -5.66 -9.52
N GLN A 111 8.23 -6.76 -9.99
CA GLN A 111 7.28 -6.75 -11.12
C GLN A 111 6.01 -5.99 -10.78
N PHE A 112 5.51 -6.12 -9.54
CA PHE A 112 4.36 -5.36 -9.05
C PHE A 112 4.61 -3.86 -9.14
N PHE A 113 5.73 -3.39 -8.60
CA PHE A 113 6.06 -1.97 -8.67
C PHE A 113 6.21 -1.49 -10.11
N LYS A 114 6.84 -2.28 -10.98
CA LYS A 114 6.98 -1.93 -12.38
C LYS A 114 5.63 -1.79 -13.07
N ARG A 115 4.73 -2.75 -12.86
CA ARG A 115 3.38 -2.69 -13.46
C ARG A 115 2.64 -1.42 -13.03
N CYS A 116 2.70 -1.12 -11.74
CA CYS A 116 1.99 0.04 -11.20
C CYS A 116 2.58 1.35 -11.73
N LEU A 117 3.91 1.46 -11.74
CA LEU A 117 4.58 2.67 -12.23
C LEU A 117 4.38 2.89 -13.74
N ASP A 118 4.20 1.84 -14.50
CA ASP A 118 3.90 1.94 -15.92
C ASP A 118 2.56 2.63 -16.20
N GLU A 119 1.70 2.74 -15.18
CA GLU A 119 0.40 3.42 -15.30
C GLU A 119 0.46 4.93 -14.99
N LEU A 120 1.61 5.43 -14.62
CA LEU A 120 1.78 6.87 -14.37
C LEU A 120 1.70 7.71 -15.64
#